data_5d69a1eff1e561947513aaf9b9ec2a4a
#
_entry.id   5d69a1eff1e561947513aaf9b9ec2a4a
#
_cell.length_a   1.000
_cell.length_b   1.000
_cell.length_c   1.000
_cell.angle_alpha   90.00
_cell.angle_beta   90.00
_cell.angle_gamma   90.00
#
_symmetry.space_group_name_H-M   'P 1'
#
loop_
_entity.id
_entity.type
_entity.pdbx_description
1 polymer ?
#
loop_
_entity_poly.entity_id
_entity_poly.type
_entity_poly.pdbx_seq_one_letter_code
_entity_poly.pdbx_strand_id
1 'polypeptide(L)'
;QVLKTLESYRHVLNRSLDNLTILELDDLVTVLDVANTLQRFEMVRRISEEITRYLLELGSRGRLVNMQVSELVWDLDEEEESFLKDYIDTNTKPESVRKYLRSLSDSELLEIENVVVALGYNKSSSVFDNKIAAKGYRVLEKISKLTKKDIEKITSTYIDISEIQEATDEDLTAIKISRFKIKALRAGINRLKFTIEMQR
;
A
#
# COMPACT_ATOMS: atom_id res chain seq x y z
N GLN A 1 3.47 -26.13 -8.23
CA GLN A 1 2.15 -25.78 -7.64
C GLN A 1 2.28 -24.64 -6.63
N VAL A 2 3.28 -24.65 -5.75
CA VAL A 2 3.49 -23.63 -4.71
C VAL A 2 3.80 -22.25 -5.30
N LEU A 3 4.60 -22.18 -6.38
CA LEU A 3 4.87 -20.93 -7.09
C LEU A 3 3.60 -20.30 -7.67
N LYS A 4 2.70 -21.10 -8.24
CA LYS A 4 1.40 -20.63 -8.74
C LYS A 4 0.52 -20.06 -7.63
N THR A 5 0.62 -20.61 -6.43
CA THR A 5 -0.08 -20.07 -5.26
C THR A 5 0.46 -18.69 -4.92
N LEU A 6 1.78 -18.49 -4.87
CA LEU A 6 2.40 -17.19 -4.63
C LEU A 6 2.02 -16.17 -5.71
N GLU A 7 2.07 -16.56 -6.99
CA GLU A 7 1.64 -15.73 -8.12
C GLU A 7 0.19 -15.26 -7.95
N SER A 8 -0.71 -16.19 -7.56
CA SER A 8 -2.12 -15.86 -7.32
C SER A 8 -2.30 -14.87 -6.18
N TYR A 9 -1.64 -15.09 -5.04
CA TYR A 9 -1.72 -14.16 -3.90
C TYR A 9 -1.11 -12.80 -4.22
N ARG A 10 0.02 -12.76 -4.95
CA ARG A 10 0.61 -11.51 -5.42
C ARG A 10 -0.33 -10.74 -6.36
N HIS A 11 -0.99 -11.45 -7.27
CA HIS A 11 -1.98 -10.86 -8.16
C HIS A 11 -3.17 -10.27 -7.40
N VAL A 12 -3.69 -10.99 -6.39
CA VAL A 12 -4.77 -10.48 -5.53
C VAL A 12 -4.34 -9.24 -4.76
N LEU A 13 -3.10 -9.21 -4.24
CA LEU A 13 -2.55 -8.03 -3.58
C LEU A 13 -2.48 -6.84 -4.53
N ASN A 14 -1.96 -7.03 -5.75
CA ASN A 14 -1.86 -5.97 -6.74
C ASN A 14 -3.24 -5.38 -7.08
N ARG A 15 -4.23 -6.24 -7.28
CA ARG A 15 -5.62 -5.79 -7.51
C ARG A 15 -6.19 -5.02 -6.32
N SER A 16 -5.86 -5.43 -5.10
CA SER A 16 -6.27 -4.69 -3.90
C SER A 16 -5.67 -3.29 -3.87
N LEU A 17 -4.39 -3.17 -4.20
CA LEU A 17 -3.69 -1.89 -4.24
C LEU A 17 -4.25 -0.98 -5.35
N ASP A 18 -4.57 -1.54 -6.51
CA ASP A 18 -5.21 -0.78 -7.59
C ASP A 18 -6.60 -0.28 -7.20
N ASN A 19 -7.43 -1.15 -6.63
CA ASN A 19 -8.75 -0.78 -6.13
C ASN A 19 -8.66 0.28 -5.02
N LEU A 20 -7.68 0.15 -4.15
CA LEU A 20 -7.46 1.11 -3.07
C LEU A 20 -7.11 2.50 -3.62
N THR A 21 -6.29 2.58 -4.66
CA THR A 21 -5.98 3.85 -5.33
C THR A 21 -7.24 4.54 -5.86
N ILE A 22 -8.16 3.78 -6.43
CA ILE A 22 -9.46 4.28 -6.88
C ILE A 22 -10.25 4.88 -5.73
N LEU A 23 -10.40 4.11 -4.66
CA LEU A 23 -11.17 4.50 -3.48
C LEU A 23 -10.54 5.73 -2.79
N GLU A 24 -9.21 5.80 -2.75
CA GLU A 24 -8.48 6.95 -2.20
C GLU A 24 -8.81 8.25 -2.94
N LEU A 25 -8.80 8.22 -4.27
CA LEU A 25 -9.10 9.39 -5.10
C LEU A 25 -10.57 9.83 -5.02
N ASP A 26 -11.47 8.90 -4.75
CA ASP A 26 -12.91 9.14 -4.60
C ASP A 26 -13.34 9.37 -3.13
N ASP A 27 -12.41 9.37 -2.18
CA ASP A 27 -12.66 9.50 -0.73
C ASP A 27 -13.65 8.45 -0.19
N LEU A 28 -13.47 7.20 -0.62
CA LEU A 28 -14.36 6.08 -0.28
C LEU A 28 -13.68 4.94 0.49
N VAL A 29 -12.44 5.11 0.93
CA VAL A 29 -11.70 4.06 1.64
C VAL A 29 -12.29 3.83 3.03
N THR A 30 -12.46 2.57 3.38
CA THR A 30 -12.85 2.14 4.73
C THR A 30 -11.70 1.44 5.45
N VAL A 31 -11.80 1.33 6.76
CA VAL A 31 -10.85 0.58 7.59
C VAL A 31 -10.75 -0.87 7.12
N LEU A 32 -11.86 -1.48 6.71
CA LEU A 32 -11.87 -2.84 6.18
C LEU A 32 -11.04 -2.99 4.89
N ASP A 33 -11.12 -2.02 3.99
CA ASP A 33 -10.33 -2.03 2.75
C ASP A 33 -8.83 -2.02 3.06
N VAL A 34 -8.42 -1.18 3.99
CA VAL A 34 -7.03 -1.07 4.43
C VAL A 34 -6.57 -2.34 5.16
N ALA A 35 -7.39 -2.86 6.06
CA ALA A 35 -7.07 -4.08 6.81
C ALA A 35 -6.94 -5.30 5.88
N ASN A 36 -7.83 -5.46 4.91
CA ASN A 36 -7.76 -6.53 3.91
C ASN A 36 -6.46 -6.45 3.08
N THR A 37 -6.07 -5.26 2.67
CA THR A 37 -4.84 -5.06 1.91
C THR A 37 -3.61 -5.37 2.77
N LEU A 38 -3.59 -4.92 4.01
CA LEU A 38 -2.51 -5.21 4.96
C LEU A 38 -2.38 -6.71 5.23
N GLN A 39 -3.49 -7.41 5.42
CA GLN A 39 -3.52 -8.87 5.57
C GLN A 39 -2.88 -9.56 4.37
N ARG A 40 -3.19 -9.11 3.16
CA ARG A 40 -2.65 -9.68 1.91
C ARG A 40 -1.15 -9.46 1.77
N PHE A 41 -0.61 -8.33 2.19
CA PHE A 41 0.83 -8.11 2.28
C PHE A 41 1.51 -9.17 3.14
N GLU A 42 1.00 -9.40 4.34
CA GLU A 42 1.56 -10.38 5.26
C GLU A 42 1.42 -11.81 4.74
N MET A 43 0.32 -12.14 4.10
CA MET A 43 0.12 -13.46 3.48
C MET A 43 1.13 -13.73 2.36
N VAL A 44 1.35 -12.77 1.47
CA VAL A 44 2.37 -12.89 0.39
C VAL A 44 3.76 -13.08 1.00
N ARG A 45 4.10 -12.33 2.04
CA ARG A 45 5.38 -12.45 2.73
C ARG A 45 5.57 -13.84 3.32
N ARG A 46 4.60 -14.35 4.08
CA ARG A 46 4.68 -15.67 4.71
C ARG A 46 4.83 -16.80 3.69
N ILE A 47 4.05 -16.75 2.61
CA ILE A 47 4.12 -17.76 1.54
C ILE A 47 5.50 -17.71 0.86
N SER A 48 6.02 -16.52 0.54
CA SER A 48 7.34 -16.39 -0.08
C SER A 48 8.47 -16.93 0.79
N GLU A 49 8.40 -16.66 2.09
CA GLU A 49 9.39 -17.16 3.06
C GLU A 49 9.32 -18.67 3.24
N GLU A 50 8.13 -19.23 3.27
CA GLU A 50 7.95 -20.67 3.35
C GLU A 50 8.53 -21.37 2.11
N ILE A 51 8.25 -20.85 0.92
CA ILE A 51 8.81 -21.37 -0.33
C ILE A 51 10.34 -21.27 -0.30
N THR A 52 10.89 -20.13 0.08
CA THR A 52 12.34 -19.91 0.15
C THR A 52 13.00 -20.91 1.09
N ARG A 53 12.36 -21.24 2.21
CA ARG A 53 12.84 -22.23 3.17
C ARG A 53 12.93 -23.62 2.55
N TYR A 54 11.90 -24.05 1.83
CA TYR A 54 11.91 -25.32 1.08
C TYR A 54 13.00 -25.36 -0.01
N LEU A 55 13.20 -24.23 -0.70
CA LEU A 55 14.17 -24.15 -1.79
C LEU A 55 15.62 -24.24 -1.29
N LEU A 56 15.90 -23.79 -0.08
CA LEU A 56 17.21 -23.95 0.56
C LEU A 56 17.57 -25.43 0.76
N GLU A 57 16.58 -26.28 1.06
CA GLU A 57 16.77 -27.73 1.20
C GLU A 57 17.06 -28.41 -0.13
N LEU A 58 16.58 -27.85 -1.25
CA LEU A 58 16.77 -28.42 -2.61
C LEU A 58 18.11 -27.99 -3.24
N GLY A 59 18.85 -27.08 -2.65
CA GLY A 59 20.14 -26.60 -3.16
C GLY A 59 20.05 -26.03 -4.57
N SER A 60 20.93 -26.47 -5.46
CA SER A 60 21.02 -25.99 -6.84
C SER A 60 19.74 -26.20 -7.68
N ARG A 61 18.95 -27.22 -7.36
CA ARG A 61 17.69 -27.53 -8.05
C ARG A 61 16.62 -26.45 -7.77
N GLY A 62 16.71 -25.78 -6.63
CA GLY A 62 15.78 -24.72 -6.24
C GLY A 62 16.12 -23.34 -6.82
N ARG A 63 17.28 -23.15 -7.43
CA ARG A 63 17.79 -21.81 -7.82
C ARG A 63 16.84 -21.06 -8.76
N LEU A 64 16.34 -21.71 -9.81
CA LEU A 64 15.46 -21.06 -10.78
C LEU A 64 14.15 -20.62 -10.14
N VAL A 65 13.55 -21.46 -9.31
CA VAL A 65 12.31 -21.15 -8.60
C VAL A 65 12.56 -20.03 -7.59
N ASN A 66 13.71 -20.04 -6.92
CA ASN A 66 14.08 -18.96 -6.00
C ASN A 66 14.19 -17.60 -6.70
N MET A 67 14.73 -17.56 -7.91
CA MET A 67 14.77 -16.33 -8.72
C MET A 67 13.36 -15.84 -9.03
N GLN A 68 12.45 -16.73 -9.44
CA GLN A 68 11.05 -16.37 -9.71
C GLN A 68 10.33 -15.88 -8.46
N VAL A 69 10.56 -16.49 -7.30
CA VAL A 69 10.03 -15.99 -6.01
C VAL A 69 10.57 -14.60 -5.73
N SER A 70 11.87 -14.39 -5.89
CA SER A 70 12.49 -13.08 -5.65
C SER A 70 11.92 -11.99 -6.56
N GLU A 71 11.63 -12.30 -7.82
CA GLU A 71 10.99 -11.38 -8.76
C GLU A 71 9.56 -11.00 -8.34
N LEU A 72 8.80 -11.93 -7.74
CA LEU A 72 7.43 -11.68 -7.30
C LEU A 72 7.35 -10.78 -6.06
N VAL A 73 8.40 -10.74 -5.24
CA VAL A 73 8.39 -10.04 -3.95
C VAL A 73 9.49 -8.99 -3.79
N TRP A 74 10.23 -8.67 -4.85
CA TRP A 74 11.39 -7.77 -4.78
C TRP A 74 11.05 -6.38 -4.22
N ASP A 75 9.87 -5.87 -4.51
CA ASP A 75 9.38 -4.55 -4.12
C ASP A 75 8.35 -4.57 -2.98
N LEU A 76 8.06 -5.77 -2.43
CA LEU A 76 6.99 -5.95 -1.45
C LEU A 76 7.15 -5.06 -0.21
N ASP A 77 8.37 -4.97 0.32
CA ASP A 77 8.64 -4.18 1.53
C ASP A 77 8.51 -2.68 1.29
N GLU A 78 8.96 -2.20 0.14
CA GLU A 78 8.84 -0.78 -0.23
C GLU A 78 7.37 -0.40 -0.49
N GLU A 79 6.63 -1.25 -1.17
CA GLU A 79 5.19 -1.05 -1.40
C GLU A 79 4.41 -1.02 -0.08
N GLU A 80 4.71 -1.94 0.84
CA GLU A 80 4.06 -1.97 2.16
C GLU A 80 4.43 -0.73 2.98
N GLU A 81 5.68 -0.27 2.90
CA GLU A 81 6.12 0.94 3.60
C GLU A 81 5.30 2.17 3.16
N SER A 82 5.16 2.38 1.86
CA SER A 82 4.35 3.47 1.31
C SER A 82 2.88 3.34 1.67
N PHE A 83 2.35 2.12 1.61
CA PHE A 83 0.99 1.80 2.05
C PHE A 83 0.78 2.12 3.53
N LEU A 84 1.68 1.72 4.42
CA LEU A 84 1.57 2.00 5.85
C LEU A 84 1.70 3.49 6.15
N LYS A 85 2.57 4.21 5.46
CA LYS A 85 2.67 5.67 5.59
C LYS A 85 1.37 6.40 5.28
N ASP A 86 0.58 5.86 4.36
CA ASP A 86 -0.72 6.44 4.01
C ASP A 86 -1.77 6.30 5.11
N TYR A 87 -1.72 5.26 5.93
CA TYR A 87 -2.84 4.89 6.79
C TYR A 87 -2.53 4.81 8.29
N ILE A 88 -1.27 4.70 8.68
CA ILE A 88 -0.91 4.69 10.11
C ILE A 88 -0.73 6.10 10.66
N ASP A 89 -0.92 6.24 11.97
CA ASP A 89 -0.62 7.47 12.69
C ASP A 89 0.87 7.85 12.53
N THR A 90 1.16 9.15 12.48
CA THR A 90 2.52 9.70 12.41
C THR A 90 3.43 9.24 13.55
N ASN A 91 2.85 8.91 14.70
CA ASN A 91 3.57 8.40 15.87
C ASN A 91 3.84 6.88 15.80
N THR A 92 3.20 6.17 14.87
CA THR A 92 3.36 4.72 14.69
C THR A 92 4.39 4.46 13.59
N LYS A 93 5.35 3.57 13.87
CA LYS A 93 6.36 3.18 12.89
C LYS A 93 5.88 1.96 12.09
N PRO A 94 6.14 1.91 10.77
CA PRO A 94 5.81 0.74 9.95
C PRO A 94 6.36 -0.58 10.51
N GLU A 95 7.54 -0.55 11.11
CA GLU A 95 8.18 -1.71 11.73
C GLU A 95 7.38 -2.28 12.91
N SER A 96 6.73 -1.43 13.69
CA SER A 96 5.86 -1.85 14.80
C SER A 96 4.63 -2.60 14.29
N VAL A 97 4.05 -2.15 13.19
CA VAL A 97 2.92 -2.82 12.53
C VAL A 97 3.35 -4.19 12.00
N ARG A 98 4.49 -4.27 11.31
CA ARG A 98 5.04 -5.53 10.80
C ARG A 98 5.33 -6.52 11.94
N LYS A 99 5.93 -6.04 13.02
CA LYS A 99 6.23 -6.87 14.20
C LYS A 99 4.96 -7.43 14.82
N TYR A 100 3.92 -6.63 14.95
CA TYR A 100 2.63 -7.09 15.44
C TYR A 100 2.02 -8.18 14.54
N LEU A 101 1.98 -7.95 13.22
CA LEU A 101 1.46 -8.93 12.27
C LEU A 101 2.24 -10.24 12.32
N ARG A 102 3.56 -10.17 12.46
CA ARG A 102 4.42 -11.34 12.64
C ARG A 102 4.13 -12.15 13.88
N SER A 103 3.63 -11.51 14.93
CA SER A 103 3.25 -12.19 16.18
C SER A 103 1.96 -13.01 16.07
N LEU A 104 1.15 -12.75 15.04
CA LEU A 104 -0.09 -13.49 14.80
C LEU A 104 0.20 -14.87 14.21
N SER A 105 -0.51 -15.90 14.69
CA SER A 105 -0.54 -17.20 14.03
C SER A 105 -1.24 -17.10 12.67
N ASP A 106 -1.13 -18.13 11.83
CA ASP A 106 -1.81 -18.14 10.53
C ASP A 106 -3.33 -18.05 10.68
N SER A 107 -3.89 -18.72 11.67
CA SER A 107 -5.34 -18.63 11.97
C SER A 107 -5.75 -17.26 12.51
N GLU A 108 -4.96 -16.65 13.37
CA GLU A 108 -5.20 -15.30 13.87
C GLU A 108 -5.11 -14.25 12.76
N LEU A 109 -4.20 -14.39 11.81
CA LEU A 109 -4.07 -13.49 10.66
C LEU A 109 -5.31 -13.53 9.76
N LEU A 110 -6.00 -14.65 9.68
CA LEU A 110 -7.23 -14.78 8.88
C LEU A 110 -8.44 -14.06 9.52
N GLU A 111 -8.39 -13.80 10.81
CA GLU A 111 -9.39 -12.99 11.51
C GLU A 111 -9.09 -11.51 11.30
N ILE A 112 -9.87 -10.84 10.46
CA ILE A 112 -9.60 -9.45 10.06
C ILE A 112 -9.64 -8.48 11.25
N GLU A 113 -10.38 -8.78 12.30
CA GLU A 113 -10.41 -8.03 13.56
C GLU A 113 -9.02 -7.96 14.23
N ASN A 114 -8.19 -8.98 14.08
CA ASN A 114 -6.81 -8.95 14.57
C ASN A 114 -5.95 -7.98 13.73
N VAL A 115 -6.23 -7.87 12.45
CA VAL A 115 -5.48 -6.99 11.54
C VAL A 115 -5.82 -5.52 11.79
N VAL A 116 -7.09 -5.19 12.08
CA VAL A 116 -7.46 -3.79 12.39
C VAL A 116 -6.76 -3.26 13.65
N VAL A 117 -6.37 -4.12 14.58
CA VAL A 117 -5.57 -3.74 15.75
C VAL A 117 -4.19 -3.18 15.32
N ALA A 118 -3.59 -3.74 14.27
CA ALA A 118 -2.34 -3.25 13.71
C ALA A 118 -2.44 -1.80 13.20
N LEU A 119 -3.63 -1.38 12.79
CA LEU A 119 -3.92 -0.03 12.33
C LEU A 119 -4.29 0.94 13.48
N GLY A 120 -4.26 0.48 14.73
CA GLY A 120 -4.55 1.29 15.91
C GLY A 120 -6.02 1.29 16.36
N TYR A 121 -6.85 0.42 15.80
CA TYR A 121 -8.26 0.26 16.20
C TYR A 121 -8.44 -0.82 17.24
N ASN A 122 -9.55 -0.76 17.96
CA ASN A 122 -9.96 -1.87 18.84
C ASN A 122 -10.32 -3.11 18.01
N LYS A 123 -10.09 -4.29 18.59
CA LYS A 123 -10.49 -5.57 18.00
C LYS A 123 -12.01 -5.69 17.94
N SER A 124 -12.62 -5.18 16.87
CA SER A 124 -14.07 -5.19 16.67
C SER A 124 -14.42 -5.03 15.21
N SER A 125 -15.44 -5.71 14.74
CA SER A 125 -16.03 -5.50 13.41
C SER A 125 -16.77 -4.16 13.28
N SER A 126 -17.09 -3.50 14.39
CA SER A 126 -17.80 -2.21 14.40
C SER A 126 -17.02 -1.08 13.73
N VAL A 127 -15.70 -1.22 13.58
CA VAL A 127 -14.84 -0.21 12.94
C VAL A 127 -14.71 -0.39 11.42
N PHE A 128 -15.17 -1.50 10.85
CA PHE A 128 -14.93 -1.85 9.45
C PHE A 128 -15.42 -0.80 8.45
N ASP A 129 -16.58 -0.23 8.69
CA ASP A 129 -17.20 0.76 7.81
C ASP A 129 -16.75 2.19 8.09
N ASN A 130 -15.87 2.39 9.09
CA ASN A 130 -15.31 3.72 9.35
C ASN A 130 -14.49 4.18 8.16
N LYS A 131 -14.70 5.42 7.75
CA LYS A 131 -13.88 6.05 6.71
C LYS A 131 -12.47 6.29 7.21
N ILE A 132 -11.51 6.09 6.32
CA ILE A 132 -10.11 6.43 6.53
C ILE A 132 -9.57 7.06 5.24
N ALA A 133 -8.79 8.12 5.36
CA ALA A 133 -8.22 8.81 4.22
C ALA A 133 -6.72 8.52 4.12
N ALA A 134 -6.25 8.28 2.90
CA ALA A 134 -4.82 8.14 2.62
C ALA A 134 -4.14 9.51 2.68
N LYS A 135 -2.92 9.58 3.23
CA LYS A 135 -2.11 10.81 3.21
C LYS A 135 -1.69 11.21 1.81
N GLY A 136 -1.50 10.25 0.90
CA GLY A 136 -1.20 10.49 -0.50
C GLY A 136 0.16 9.99 -0.99
N TYR A 137 0.96 9.33 -0.15
CA TYR A 137 2.29 8.84 -0.53
C TYR A 137 2.27 7.96 -1.76
N ARG A 138 1.41 6.93 -1.79
CA ARG A 138 1.33 5.99 -2.91
C ARG A 138 0.90 6.63 -4.22
N VAL A 139 -0.09 7.52 -4.18
CA VAL A 139 -0.56 8.24 -5.36
C VAL A 139 0.53 9.16 -5.90
N LEU A 140 1.17 9.93 -5.03
CA LEU A 140 2.23 10.88 -5.41
C LEU A 140 3.47 10.17 -5.96
N GLU A 141 3.85 9.02 -5.41
CA GLU A 141 4.97 8.21 -5.89
C GLU A 141 4.77 7.69 -7.33
N LYS A 142 3.53 7.56 -7.79
CA LYS A 142 3.21 7.21 -9.19
C LYS A 142 3.44 8.33 -10.18
N ILE A 143 3.72 9.53 -9.71
CA ILE A 143 3.96 10.72 -10.53
C ILE A 143 5.48 10.92 -10.65
N SER A 144 6.04 10.48 -11.76
CA SER A 144 7.50 10.38 -11.99
C SER A 144 8.26 11.71 -11.88
N LYS A 145 7.58 12.84 -12.04
CA LYS A 145 8.19 14.18 -11.97
C LYS A 145 8.34 14.71 -10.54
N LEU A 146 7.68 14.08 -9.57
CA LEU A 146 7.80 14.44 -8.16
C LEU A 146 8.99 13.70 -7.53
N THR A 147 9.83 14.45 -6.83
CA THR A 147 10.91 13.89 -6.02
C THR A 147 10.39 13.49 -4.63
N LYS A 148 11.17 12.70 -3.89
CA LYS A 148 10.85 12.39 -2.49
C LYS A 148 10.66 13.65 -1.64
N LYS A 149 11.47 14.69 -1.86
CA LYS A 149 11.33 15.98 -1.17
C LYS A 149 10.01 16.67 -1.51
N ASP A 150 9.58 16.61 -2.77
CA ASP A 150 8.30 17.19 -3.17
C ASP A 150 7.14 16.45 -2.47
N ILE A 151 7.19 15.14 -2.43
CA ILE A 151 6.19 14.31 -1.76
C ILE A 151 6.14 14.61 -0.26
N GLU A 152 7.29 14.73 0.40
CA GLU A 152 7.38 15.09 1.83
C GLU A 152 6.78 16.48 2.10
N LYS A 153 7.05 17.46 1.24
CA LYS A 153 6.46 18.81 1.37
C LYS A 153 4.94 18.77 1.25
N ILE A 154 4.42 18.06 0.26
CA ILE A 154 2.99 17.96 0.01
C ILE A 154 2.30 17.23 1.16
N THR A 155 2.79 16.07 1.56
CA THR A 155 2.20 15.24 2.62
C THR A 155 2.36 15.82 4.03
N SER A 156 3.33 16.69 4.26
CA SER A 156 3.47 17.43 5.52
C SER A 156 2.61 18.69 5.58
N THR A 157 2.18 19.21 4.44
CA THR A 157 1.34 20.42 4.35
C THR A 157 -0.15 20.08 4.36
N TYR A 158 -0.54 19.04 3.64
CA TYR A 158 -1.93 18.61 3.51
C TYR A 158 -2.17 17.33 4.34
N ILE A 159 -3.37 17.22 4.92
CA ILE A 159 -3.74 16.11 5.80
C ILE A 159 -3.90 14.81 5.01
N ASP A 160 -4.51 14.88 3.84
CA ASP A 160 -4.85 13.72 3.04
C ASP A 160 -4.89 14.02 1.52
N ILE A 161 -5.10 12.98 0.74
CA ILE A 161 -5.15 13.07 -0.72
C ILE A 161 -6.31 13.93 -1.22
N SER A 162 -7.41 14.03 -0.49
CA SER A 162 -8.54 14.88 -0.86
C SER A 162 -8.15 16.35 -0.77
N GLU A 163 -7.49 16.78 0.30
CA GLU A 163 -6.95 18.15 0.41
C GLU A 163 -5.93 18.45 -0.69
N ILE A 164 -5.08 17.49 -1.02
CA ILE A 164 -4.10 17.64 -2.12
C ILE A 164 -4.80 17.89 -3.45
N GLN A 165 -5.90 17.18 -3.72
CA GLN A 165 -6.68 17.35 -4.95
C GLN A 165 -7.39 18.73 -4.98
N GLU A 166 -7.84 19.23 -3.84
CA GLU A 166 -8.52 20.51 -3.69
C GLU A 166 -7.57 21.70 -3.67
N ALA A 167 -6.29 21.49 -3.37
CA ALA A 167 -5.29 22.56 -3.31
C ALA A 167 -5.19 23.30 -4.64
N THR A 168 -5.14 24.63 -4.58
CA THR A 168 -4.96 25.46 -5.77
C THR A 168 -3.51 25.44 -6.27
N ASP A 169 -3.28 25.89 -7.49
CA ASP A 169 -1.92 26.02 -8.03
C ASP A 169 -1.12 27.06 -7.22
N GLU A 170 -1.77 28.10 -6.71
CA GLU A 170 -1.18 29.10 -5.83
C GLU A 170 -0.73 28.48 -4.49
N ASP A 171 -1.56 27.61 -3.88
CA ASP A 171 -1.23 26.92 -2.63
C ASP A 171 0.01 26.03 -2.82
N LEU A 172 0.06 25.27 -3.90
CA LEU A 172 1.20 24.41 -4.22
C LEU A 172 2.45 25.21 -4.56
N THR A 173 2.32 26.35 -5.22
CA THR A 173 3.43 27.26 -5.48
C THR A 173 3.98 27.86 -4.18
N ALA A 174 3.13 28.15 -3.21
CA ALA A 174 3.51 28.70 -1.91
C ALA A 174 4.42 27.74 -1.12
N ILE A 175 4.24 26.43 -1.27
CA ILE A 175 5.13 25.40 -0.69
C ILE A 175 6.32 25.05 -1.60
N LYS A 176 6.59 25.86 -2.62
CA LYS A 176 7.72 25.73 -3.53
C LYS A 176 7.68 24.48 -4.43
N ILE A 177 6.51 24.09 -4.88
CA ILE A 177 6.34 23.13 -5.97
C ILE A 177 6.31 23.92 -7.29
N SER A 178 7.16 23.57 -8.22
CA SER A 178 7.26 24.27 -9.51
C SER A 178 6.01 24.08 -10.37
N ARG A 179 5.73 25.03 -11.28
CA ARG A 179 4.60 24.94 -12.22
C ARG A 179 4.63 23.65 -13.04
N PHE A 180 5.80 23.23 -13.46
CA PHE A 180 5.99 21.97 -14.20
C PHE A 180 5.54 20.75 -13.38
N LYS A 181 5.91 20.70 -12.10
CA LYS A 181 5.53 19.64 -11.19
C LYS A 181 4.04 19.69 -10.83
N ILE A 182 3.46 20.87 -10.69
CA ILE A 182 2.01 21.05 -10.48
C ILE A 182 1.22 20.48 -11.67
N LYS A 183 1.64 20.81 -12.90
CA LYS A 183 1.04 20.24 -14.11
C LYS A 183 1.17 18.71 -14.15
N ALA A 184 2.34 18.18 -13.79
CA ALA A 184 2.58 16.74 -13.73
C ALA A 184 1.68 16.07 -12.67
N LEU A 185 1.50 16.70 -11.52
CA LEU A 185 0.60 16.24 -10.45
C LEU A 185 -0.85 16.14 -10.96
N ARG A 186 -1.37 17.24 -11.57
CA ARG A 186 -2.74 17.26 -12.11
C ARG A 186 -2.93 16.21 -13.21
N ALA A 187 -2.00 16.15 -14.17
CA ALA A 187 -2.06 15.17 -15.25
C ALA A 187 -1.95 13.73 -14.73
N GLY A 188 -1.10 13.49 -13.73
CA GLY A 188 -0.94 12.17 -13.11
C GLY A 188 -2.20 11.69 -12.40
N ILE A 189 -2.84 12.54 -11.60
CA ILE A 189 -4.11 12.22 -10.93
C ILE A 189 -5.22 11.97 -11.96
N ASN A 190 -5.34 12.81 -12.97
CA ASN A 190 -6.34 12.63 -14.02
C ASN A 190 -6.13 11.32 -14.79
N ARG A 191 -4.89 10.95 -15.07
CA ARG A 191 -4.56 9.69 -15.72
C ARG A 191 -4.95 8.48 -14.87
N LEU A 192 -4.70 8.52 -13.57
CA LEU A 192 -5.11 7.47 -12.63
C LEU A 192 -6.63 7.32 -12.62
N LYS A 193 -7.37 8.42 -12.55
CA LYS A 193 -8.86 8.42 -12.61
C LYS A 193 -9.37 7.85 -13.93
N PHE A 194 -8.77 8.23 -15.06
CA PHE A 194 -9.18 7.75 -16.40
C PHE A 194 -8.92 6.24 -16.56
N THR A 195 -7.76 5.74 -16.16
CA THR A 195 -7.44 4.31 -16.18
C THR A 195 -8.47 3.49 -15.41
N ILE A 196 -8.97 4.03 -14.33
CA ILE A 196 -10.00 3.46 -13.47
C ILE A 196 -11.36 3.36 -14.17
N GLU A 197 -11.79 4.45 -14.83
CA GLU A 197 -13.07 4.50 -15.55
C GLU A 197 -13.13 3.49 -16.71
N MET A 198 -11.99 3.24 -17.34
CA MET A 198 -11.87 2.26 -18.43
C MET A 198 -11.89 0.79 -17.96
N GLN A 199 -11.67 0.54 -16.67
CA GLN A 199 -11.70 -0.81 -16.07
C GLN A 199 -13.04 -1.17 -15.44
N ARG A 200 -13.99 -0.24 -15.38
CA ARG A 200 -15.38 -0.43 -14.92
C ARG A 200 -16.28 -0.81 -16.10
#